data_33ebb67fae650be0d3eb47cec863879d
#
_entry.id   33ebb67fae650be0d3eb47cec863879d
#
_cell.length_a   1.000
_cell.length_b   1.000
_cell.length_c   1.000
_cell.angle_alpha   90.00
_cell.angle_beta   90.00
_cell.angle_gamma   90.00
#
_symmetry.space_group_name_H-M   'P 1'
#
loop_
_entity.id
_entity.type
_entity.pdbx_description
1 polymer ?
#
loop_
_entity_poly.entity_id
_entity_poly.type
_entity_poly.pdbx_seq_one_letter_code
_entity_poly.pdbx_strand_id
1 'polypeptide(L)' 'MKIFVFGSNLEGKHGKGAALEARKNWGAIYGQGIGRQGNSYAIPTKSTPYISLPLEKINEHVIICIKYYRR' A
#
# COMPACT_ATOMS: atom_id res chain seq x y z
N MET A 1 5.00 9.40 -15.66
CA MET A 1 4.36 8.16 -15.21
C MET A 1 3.59 8.42 -13.92
N LYS A 2 2.39 7.90 -13.84
CA LYS A 2 1.57 8.05 -12.63
C LYS A 2 1.64 6.78 -11.81
N ILE A 3 1.84 6.94 -10.51
CA ILE A 3 1.83 5.83 -9.57
C ILE A 3 0.73 6.09 -8.54
N PHE A 4 -0.15 5.13 -8.37
CA PHE A 4 -1.25 5.22 -7.42
C PHE A 4 -0.79 4.73 -6.06
N VAL A 5 -0.62 5.64 -5.11
CA VAL A 5 -0.21 5.28 -3.74
C VAL A 5 -1.47 5.05 -2.91
N PHE A 6 -1.54 3.91 -2.22
CA PHE A 6 -2.76 3.55 -1.49
C PHE A 6 -2.44 2.92 -0.13
N GLY A 7 -3.37 3.09 0.81
CA GLY A 7 -3.29 2.41 2.10
C GLY A 7 -3.67 0.94 1.95
N SER A 8 -2.86 0.07 2.52
CA SER A 8 -3.08 -1.37 2.44
C SER A 8 -3.06 -1.99 3.84
N ASN A 9 -3.05 -3.32 3.89
CA ASN A 9 -2.78 -4.07 5.12
C ASN A 9 -1.66 -5.07 4.85
N LEU A 10 -1.00 -5.52 5.92
CA LEU A 10 0.14 -6.42 5.78
C LEU A 10 -0.21 -7.75 5.14
N GLU A 11 -1.47 -8.16 5.20
CA GLU A 11 -1.93 -9.38 4.54
C GLU A 11 -2.17 -9.21 3.05
N GLY A 12 -2.17 -7.96 2.57
CA GLY A 12 -2.38 -7.68 1.15
C GLY A 12 -3.81 -7.93 0.67
N LYS A 13 -4.78 -7.85 1.56
CA LYS A 13 -6.18 -8.08 1.19
C LYS A 13 -6.79 -6.80 0.66
N HIS A 14 -6.69 -6.60 -0.66
CA HIS A 14 -7.16 -5.41 -1.35
C HIS A 14 -8.62 -5.55 -1.76
N GLY A 15 -9.52 -5.59 -0.78
CA GLY A 15 -10.93 -5.91 -1.02
C GLY A 15 -11.88 -4.73 -1.06
N LYS A 16 -11.45 -3.53 -0.66
CA LYS A 16 -12.32 -2.35 -0.59
C LYS A 16 -11.57 -1.07 -0.91
N GLY A 17 -12.34 -0.04 -1.29
CA GLY A 17 -11.84 1.33 -1.40
C GLY A 17 -10.67 1.49 -2.33
N ALA A 18 -9.68 2.30 -1.91
CA ALA A 18 -8.51 2.60 -2.74
C ALA A 18 -7.68 1.35 -3.06
N ALA A 19 -7.60 0.40 -2.13
CA ALA A 19 -6.87 -0.84 -2.38
C ALA A 19 -7.53 -1.68 -3.48
N LEU A 20 -8.86 -1.73 -3.51
CA LEU A 20 -9.57 -2.42 -4.58
C LEU A 20 -9.38 -1.71 -5.91
N GLU A 21 -9.44 -0.38 -5.92
CA GLU A 21 -9.17 0.42 -7.11
C GLU A 21 -7.77 0.14 -7.63
N ALA A 22 -6.78 0.09 -6.75
CA ALA A 22 -5.40 -0.21 -7.11
C ALA A 22 -5.29 -1.58 -7.76
N ARG A 23 -5.98 -2.57 -7.22
CA ARG A 23 -5.96 -3.93 -7.77
C ARG A 23 -6.61 -3.99 -9.16
N LYS A 24 -7.74 -3.30 -9.34
CA LYS A 24 -8.47 -3.35 -10.61
C LYS A 24 -7.79 -2.56 -11.71
N ASN A 25 -7.24 -1.39 -11.40
CA ASN A 25 -6.84 -0.43 -12.42
C ASN A 25 -5.37 -0.03 -12.39
N TRP A 26 -4.61 -0.40 -11.38
CA TRP A 26 -3.24 0.08 -11.20
C TRP A 26 -2.23 -1.05 -11.00
N GLY A 27 -2.64 -2.29 -11.18
CA GLY A 27 -1.73 -3.42 -11.12
C GLY A 27 -1.35 -3.89 -9.74
N ALA A 28 -2.06 -3.49 -8.70
CA ALA A 28 -1.80 -3.99 -7.35
C ALA A 28 -2.08 -5.49 -7.28
N ILE A 29 -1.26 -6.18 -6.49
CA ILE A 29 -1.27 -7.63 -6.41
C ILE A 29 -1.94 -8.05 -5.10
N TYR A 30 -3.01 -8.84 -5.21
CA TYR A 30 -3.65 -9.40 -4.03
C TYR A 30 -2.64 -10.27 -3.29
N GLY A 31 -2.50 -10.06 -2.00
CA GLY A 31 -1.53 -10.76 -1.17
C GLY A 31 -0.25 -9.98 -0.93
N GLN A 32 -0.01 -8.88 -1.66
CA GLN A 32 1.17 -8.03 -1.45
C GLN A 32 0.75 -6.73 -0.78
N GLY A 33 1.06 -6.59 0.50
CA GLY A 33 0.64 -5.43 1.29
C GLY A 33 1.65 -4.30 1.35
N ILE A 34 2.83 -4.44 0.80
CA ILE A 34 3.92 -3.47 0.91
C ILE A 34 4.58 -3.24 -0.44
N GLY A 35 4.83 -1.97 -0.75
CA GLY A 35 5.75 -1.58 -1.81
C GLY A 35 5.16 -1.50 -3.20
N ARG A 36 6.07 -1.33 -4.18
CA ARG A 36 5.72 -1.16 -5.58
C ARG A 36 5.13 -2.44 -6.16
N GLN A 37 3.99 -2.30 -6.82
CA GLN A 37 3.31 -3.40 -7.49
C GLN A 37 2.55 -2.83 -8.69
N GLY A 38 2.96 -3.20 -9.89
CA GLY A 38 2.44 -2.61 -11.11
C GLY A 38 2.66 -1.10 -11.11
N ASN A 39 1.60 -0.34 -11.39
CA ASN A 39 1.64 1.12 -11.36
C ASN A 39 1.07 1.67 -10.05
N SER A 40 1.23 0.93 -8.95
CA SER A 40 0.77 1.34 -7.63
C SER A 40 1.86 1.11 -6.58
N TYR A 41 1.66 1.70 -5.41
CA TYR A 41 2.56 1.52 -4.28
C TYR A 41 1.73 1.37 -3.01
N ALA A 42 1.90 0.26 -2.33
CA ALA A 42 1.14 -0.05 -1.12
C ALA A 42 1.87 0.43 0.12
N ILE A 43 1.18 1.24 0.92
CA ILE A 43 1.66 1.67 2.23
C ILE A 43 0.77 0.98 3.28
N PRO A 44 1.29 0.01 4.03
CA PRO A 44 0.45 -0.68 5.00
C PRO A 44 0.08 0.25 6.14
N THR A 45 -1.21 0.36 6.39
CA THR A 45 -1.77 1.14 7.49
C THR A 45 -2.44 0.24 8.52
N LYS A 46 -2.57 -1.05 8.19
CA LYS A 46 -3.21 -2.05 9.04
C LYS A 46 -2.42 -3.34 8.98
N SER A 47 -2.43 -4.10 10.09
CA SER A 47 -1.82 -5.44 10.09
C SER A 47 -2.74 -6.45 9.41
N THR A 48 -4.04 -6.37 9.70
CA THR A 48 -5.11 -7.12 9.02
C THR A 48 -6.12 -6.10 8.50
N PRO A 49 -7.13 -6.49 7.71
CA PRO A 49 -8.14 -5.53 7.28
C PRO A 49 -8.87 -4.83 8.43
N TYR A 50 -8.77 -5.34 9.65
CA TYR A 50 -9.54 -4.84 10.79
C TYR A 50 -8.70 -4.20 11.89
N ILE A 51 -7.38 -4.33 11.87
CA ILE A 51 -6.51 -3.86 12.95
C ILE A 51 -5.50 -2.84 12.39
N SER A 52 -5.60 -1.60 12.87
CA SER A 52 -4.70 -0.53 12.44
C SER A 52 -3.29 -0.72 12.99
N LEU A 53 -2.30 -0.35 12.19
CA LEU A 53 -0.92 -0.30 12.67
C LEU A 53 -0.71 0.94 13.54
N PRO A 54 0.26 0.90 14.49
CA PRO A 54 0.67 2.10 15.20
C PRO A 54 1.15 3.17 14.22
N LEU A 55 0.90 4.44 14.57
CA LEU A 55 1.24 5.56 13.70
C LEU A 55 2.73 5.58 13.32
N GLU A 56 3.61 5.22 14.27
CA GLU A 56 5.05 5.18 13.99
C GLU A 56 5.40 4.16 12.92
N LYS A 57 4.68 3.04 12.85
CA LYS A 57 4.89 2.02 11.80
C LYS A 57 4.40 2.51 10.45
N ILE A 58 3.27 3.19 10.42
CA ILE A 58 2.76 3.80 9.20
C ILE A 58 3.76 4.83 8.68
N ASN A 59 4.31 5.66 9.57
CA ASN A 59 5.32 6.66 9.21
C ASN A 59 6.57 6.04 8.62
N GLU A 60 7.03 4.91 9.15
CA GLU A 60 8.18 4.20 8.60
C GLU A 60 7.93 3.82 7.15
N HIS A 61 6.76 3.30 6.84
CA HIS A 61 6.43 2.90 5.48
C HIS A 61 6.24 4.09 4.54
N VAL A 62 5.73 5.21 5.04
CA VAL A 62 5.64 6.45 4.27
C VAL A 62 7.04 6.95 3.90
N ILE A 63 7.96 6.94 4.87
CA ILE A 63 9.35 7.37 4.64
C ILE A 63 10.03 6.49 3.60
N ILE A 64 9.83 5.17 3.68
CA ILE A 64 10.41 4.23 2.72
C ILE A 64 9.87 4.52 1.31
N CYS A 65 8.58 4.80 1.19
CA CYS A 65 7.96 5.16 -0.09
C CYS A 65 8.57 6.44 -0.66
N ILE A 66 8.72 7.47 0.17
CA ILE A 66 9.31 8.74 -0.24
C ILE A 66 10.74 8.52 -0.75
N LYS A 67 11.54 7.76 0.00
CA LYS A 67 12.92 7.48 -0.40
C LYS A 67 12.99 6.69 -1.69
N TYR A 68 12.07 5.76 -1.89
CA TYR A 68 11.98 4.97 -3.11
C TYR A 68 11.85 5.86 -4.35
N TYR A 69 11.04 6.92 -4.27
CA TYR A 69 10.77 7.80 -5.40
C TYR A 69 11.70 9.01 -5.48
N ARG A 70 12.62 9.18 -4.54
CA ARG A 70 13.56 10.31 -4.53
C ARG A 70 14.96 9.93 -5.01
N ARG A 71 15.08 8.93 -5.79
CA ARG A 71 16.37 8.48 -6.32
C ARG A 71 16.94 9.43 -7.34
#